data_095438e84435e8c551e3e0565d0c4051
#
_entry.id   095438e84435e8c551e3e0565d0c4051
#
_cell.length_a   1.000
_cell.length_b   1.000
_cell.length_c   1.000
_cell.angle_alpha   90.00
_cell.angle_beta   90.00
_cell.angle_gamma   90.00
#
_symmetry.space_group_name_H-M   'P 1'
#
loop_
_entity.id
_entity.type
_entity.pdbx_description
1 polymer ?
#
loop_
_entity_poly.entity_id
_entity_poly.type
_entity_poly.pdbx_seq_one_letter_code
_entity_poly.pdbx_strand_id
1 'polypeptide(L)'
;MRYPGIEIKIEEKELIISTESQRKKIYAMLGTYASHAKNMFRGVNEEYEYGMKVVYSHFPIQLKEVSGKLEIVNFLGEKEARYAAIPEGVKMKISGDEIKLTGIDKELVGTTASRIEKATKVRGRDTRVFQDGIYIVSKA
;
A
#
# COMPACT_ATOMS: atom_id res chain seq x y z
N MET A 1 5.73 -16.53 7.60
CA MET A 1 5.07 -17.66 6.92
C MET A 1 6.17 -18.61 6.45
N ARG A 2 6.21 -19.84 6.96
CA ARG A 2 7.21 -20.82 6.51
C ARG A 2 6.60 -21.68 5.40
N TYR A 3 7.25 -21.71 4.25
CA TYR A 3 6.85 -22.62 3.18
C TYR A 3 7.65 -23.93 3.29
N PRO A 4 7.00 -25.09 3.22
CA PRO A 4 7.70 -26.37 3.33
C PRO A 4 8.74 -26.53 2.22
N GLY A 5 9.95 -26.91 2.60
CA GLY A 5 11.07 -27.12 1.69
C GLY A 5 11.96 -25.90 1.44
N ILE A 6 11.76 -24.81 2.18
CA ILE A 6 12.65 -23.64 2.17
C ILE A 6 13.28 -23.47 3.55
N GLU A 7 14.60 -23.40 3.60
CA GLU A 7 15.37 -23.09 4.80
C GLU A 7 15.87 -21.64 4.76
N ILE A 8 15.76 -20.94 5.89
CA ILE A 8 16.26 -19.60 6.08
C ILE A 8 17.27 -19.63 7.22
N LYS A 9 18.50 -19.24 6.93
CA LYS A 9 19.59 -19.14 7.90
C LYS A 9 20.12 -17.71 7.92
N ILE A 10 20.50 -17.25 9.10
CA ILE A 10 21.17 -15.96 9.28
C ILE A 10 22.57 -16.29 9.80
N GLU A 11 23.60 -15.93 9.03
CA GLU A 11 25.00 -16.08 9.37
C GLU A 11 25.66 -14.72 9.38
N GLU A 12 26.16 -14.32 10.56
CA GLU A 12 26.85 -13.03 10.80
C GLU A 12 26.12 -11.82 10.21
N LYS A 13 26.36 -11.52 8.93
CA LYS A 13 25.77 -10.37 8.20
C LYS A 13 25.00 -10.76 6.95
N GLU A 14 24.82 -12.05 6.72
CA GLU A 14 24.17 -12.56 5.51
C GLU A 14 22.88 -13.34 5.83
N LEU A 15 21.88 -13.13 5.02
CA LEU A 15 20.64 -13.90 5.02
C LEU A 15 20.70 -14.93 3.89
N ILE A 16 20.75 -16.20 4.26
CA ILE A 16 20.81 -17.32 3.31
C ILE A 16 19.46 -17.99 3.24
N ILE A 17 18.89 -18.02 2.05
CA ILE A 17 17.64 -18.70 1.75
C ILE A 17 17.94 -19.83 0.78
N SER A 18 17.71 -21.06 1.20
CA SER A 18 18.06 -22.27 0.43
C SER A 18 16.92 -23.28 0.32
N THR A 19 16.98 -24.10 -0.71
CA THR A 19 16.06 -25.22 -0.88
C THR A 19 16.78 -26.41 -1.51
N GLU A 20 16.46 -27.61 -1.04
CA GLU A 20 16.93 -28.87 -1.65
C GLU A 20 15.96 -29.40 -2.71
N SER A 21 14.79 -28.81 -2.83
CA SER A 21 13.75 -29.29 -3.73
C SER A 21 13.91 -28.76 -5.15
N GLN A 22 13.85 -29.65 -6.13
CA GLN A 22 13.89 -29.31 -7.55
C GLN A 22 12.51 -28.98 -8.13
N ARG A 23 11.46 -28.99 -7.31
CA ARG A 23 10.11 -28.65 -7.76
C ARG A 23 10.01 -27.19 -8.17
N LYS A 24 9.57 -26.92 -9.40
CA LYS A 24 9.44 -25.57 -9.98
C LYS A 24 8.67 -24.60 -9.07
N LYS A 25 7.63 -25.07 -8.38
CA LYS A 25 6.83 -24.26 -7.46
C LYS A 25 7.65 -23.78 -6.24
N ILE A 26 8.45 -24.68 -5.66
CA ILE A 26 9.29 -24.35 -4.49
C ILE A 26 10.44 -23.43 -4.90
N TYR A 27 11.01 -23.66 -6.06
CA TYR A 27 12.06 -22.79 -6.61
C TYR A 27 11.54 -21.38 -6.90
N ALA A 28 10.31 -21.24 -7.41
CA ALA A 28 9.66 -19.95 -7.59
C ALA A 28 9.41 -19.23 -6.26
N MET A 29 9.02 -19.96 -5.22
CA MET A 29 8.86 -19.40 -3.87
C MET A 29 10.18 -18.92 -3.27
N LEU A 30 11.30 -19.61 -3.55
CA LEU A 30 12.63 -19.16 -3.15
C LEU A 30 12.92 -17.76 -3.69
N GLY A 31 12.64 -17.51 -4.97
CA GLY A 31 12.80 -16.19 -5.59
C GLY A 31 11.91 -15.13 -4.94
N THR A 32 10.70 -15.48 -4.58
CA THR A 32 9.78 -14.58 -3.85
C THR A 32 10.32 -14.19 -2.48
N TYR A 33 10.81 -15.15 -1.70
CA TYR A 33 11.42 -14.87 -0.40
C TYR A 33 12.68 -14.00 -0.52
N ALA A 34 13.53 -14.28 -1.51
CA ALA A 34 14.70 -13.47 -1.78
C ALA A 34 14.34 -12.01 -2.12
N SER A 35 13.31 -11.82 -2.93
CA SER A 35 12.81 -10.49 -3.28
C SER A 35 12.23 -9.73 -2.08
N HIS A 36 11.48 -10.40 -1.22
CA HIS A 36 10.96 -9.81 0.02
C HIS A 36 12.08 -9.41 0.97
N ALA A 37 13.08 -10.27 1.16
CA ALA A 37 14.25 -9.95 1.98
C ALA A 37 14.99 -8.71 1.44
N LYS A 38 15.23 -8.67 0.14
CA LYS A 38 15.86 -7.53 -0.52
C LYS A 38 15.06 -6.23 -0.34
N ASN A 39 13.75 -6.30 -0.46
CA ASN A 39 12.87 -5.16 -0.22
C ASN A 39 12.91 -4.69 1.25
N MET A 40 12.97 -5.61 2.21
CA MET A 40 13.12 -5.27 3.63
C MET A 40 14.43 -4.54 3.92
N PHE A 41 15.56 -5.04 3.39
CA PHE A 41 16.85 -4.38 3.53
C PHE A 41 16.86 -2.97 2.94
N ARG A 42 16.26 -2.80 1.78
CA ARG A 42 16.13 -1.49 1.16
C ARG A 42 15.23 -0.56 1.97
N GLY A 43 14.10 -1.05 2.45
CA GLY A 43 13.14 -0.27 3.22
C GLY A 43 13.66 0.22 4.56
N VAL A 44 14.57 -0.52 5.19
CA VAL A 44 15.25 -0.08 6.44
C VAL A 44 16.22 1.07 6.16
N ASN A 45 16.89 1.06 5.00
CA ASN A 45 17.81 2.12 4.62
C ASN A 45 17.08 3.36 4.10
N GLU A 46 16.05 3.15 3.26
CA GLU A 46 15.24 4.19 2.66
C GLU A 46 13.77 3.81 2.74
N GLU A 47 12.97 4.60 3.43
CA GLU A 47 11.53 4.38 3.51
C GLU A 47 10.89 4.44 2.10
N TYR A 48 9.94 3.55 1.83
CA TYR A 48 9.15 3.58 0.60
C TYR A 48 8.11 4.69 0.67
N GLU A 49 8.02 5.49 -0.40
CA GLU A 49 7.05 6.57 -0.51
C GLU A 49 6.09 6.32 -1.67
N TYR A 50 4.79 6.38 -1.39
CA TYR A 50 3.74 6.44 -2.39
C TYR A 50 3.05 7.80 -2.35
N GLY A 51 2.92 8.42 -3.51
CA GLY A 51 2.15 9.64 -3.69
C GLY A 51 0.76 9.35 -4.24
N MET A 52 -0.25 9.94 -3.64
CA MET A 52 -1.63 9.87 -4.10
C MET A 52 -2.17 11.28 -4.32
N LYS A 53 -3.09 11.41 -5.26
CA LYS A 53 -3.76 12.68 -5.55
C LYS A 53 -5.26 12.55 -5.42
N VAL A 54 -5.86 13.55 -4.80
CA VAL A 54 -7.32 13.69 -4.71
C VAL A 54 -7.81 14.40 -5.95
N VAL A 55 -8.77 13.79 -6.63
CA VAL A 55 -9.42 14.35 -7.82
C VAL A 55 -10.90 14.49 -7.54
N TYR A 56 -11.43 15.70 -7.72
CA TYR A 56 -12.86 15.95 -7.64
C TYR A 56 -13.27 17.01 -8.66
N SER A 57 -14.41 16.83 -9.25
CA SER A 57 -15.00 17.81 -10.21
C SER A 57 -16.43 18.20 -9.83
N HIS A 58 -17.10 17.44 -8.96
CA HIS A 58 -18.49 17.64 -8.57
C HIS A 58 -18.61 18.21 -7.14
N PHE A 59 -17.93 17.57 -6.17
CA PHE A 59 -17.98 17.93 -4.76
C PHE A 59 -16.58 17.92 -4.15
N PRO A 60 -16.20 18.97 -3.37
CA PRO A 60 -14.91 19.00 -2.72
C PRO A 60 -14.79 17.86 -1.70
N ILE A 61 -13.72 17.07 -1.83
CA ILE A 61 -13.43 15.97 -0.93
C ILE A 61 -12.63 16.50 0.27
N GLN A 62 -13.08 16.22 1.46
CA GLN A 62 -12.38 16.55 2.69
C GLN A 62 -11.76 15.28 3.28
N LEU A 63 -10.50 15.39 3.69
CA LEU A 63 -9.73 14.33 4.28
C LEU A 63 -9.41 14.65 5.73
N LYS A 64 -9.61 13.67 6.61
CA LYS A 64 -9.22 13.74 8.02
C LYS A 64 -8.57 12.44 8.45
N GLU A 65 -7.57 12.53 9.29
CA GLU A 65 -7.00 11.37 9.96
C GLU A 65 -7.65 11.19 11.32
N VAL A 66 -8.28 10.05 11.53
CA VAL A 66 -8.98 9.72 12.77
C VAL A 66 -8.58 8.33 13.25
N SER A 67 -7.90 8.25 14.37
CA SER A 67 -7.59 6.97 15.06
C SER A 67 -7.04 5.85 14.15
N GLY A 68 -6.02 6.17 13.33
CA GLY A 68 -5.41 5.20 12.41
C GLY A 68 -6.27 4.86 11.19
N LYS A 69 -7.22 5.74 10.86
CA LYS A 69 -8.04 5.64 9.65
C LYS A 69 -8.04 6.96 8.90
N LEU A 70 -8.10 6.88 7.59
CA LEU A 70 -8.39 8.03 6.75
C LEU A 70 -9.90 8.17 6.61
N GLU A 71 -10.46 9.27 7.09
CA GLU A 71 -11.85 9.64 6.90
C GLU A 71 -11.99 10.51 5.64
N ILE A 72 -12.84 10.08 4.73
CA ILE A 72 -13.09 10.75 3.45
C ILE A 72 -14.52 11.27 3.49
N VAL A 73 -14.68 12.58 3.59
CA VAL A 73 -15.96 13.24 3.77
C VAL A 73 -16.38 13.91 2.47
N ASN A 74 -17.69 13.95 2.23
CA ASN A 74 -18.31 14.58 1.07
C ASN A 74 -17.87 14.00 -0.28
N PHE A 75 -17.53 12.73 -0.32
CA PHE A 75 -17.25 12.04 -1.56
C PHE A 75 -18.54 11.89 -2.39
N LEU A 76 -18.58 12.49 -3.57
CA LEU A 76 -19.78 12.57 -4.43
C LEU A 76 -21.05 13.11 -3.73
N GLY A 77 -20.89 13.98 -2.72
CA GLY A 77 -21.99 14.51 -1.95
C GLY A 77 -22.64 13.53 -0.98
N GLU A 78 -22.00 12.42 -0.66
CA GLU A 78 -22.49 11.45 0.30
C GLU A 78 -22.53 12.05 1.71
N LYS A 79 -23.61 11.75 2.46
CA LYS A 79 -23.76 12.19 3.85
C LYS A 79 -22.87 11.41 4.81
N GLU A 80 -22.64 10.14 4.50
CA GLU A 80 -21.78 9.27 5.29
C GLU A 80 -20.32 9.36 4.82
N ALA A 81 -19.40 9.40 5.77
CA ALA A 81 -17.99 9.38 5.48
C ALA A 81 -17.54 7.97 5.06
N ARG A 82 -16.59 7.91 4.15
CA ARG A 82 -15.89 6.66 3.79
C ARG A 82 -14.60 6.57 4.58
N TYR A 83 -14.21 5.37 4.94
CA TYR A 83 -13.02 5.10 5.76
C TYR A 83 -12.05 4.16 5.04
N ALA A 84 -10.78 4.47 5.16
CA ALA A 84 -9.69 3.58 4.76
C ALA A 84 -8.78 3.32 5.97
N ALA A 85 -8.61 2.07 6.35
CA ALA A 85 -7.75 1.71 7.46
C ALA A 85 -6.27 1.90 7.08
N ILE A 86 -5.52 2.57 7.97
CA ILE A 86 -4.09 2.75 7.86
C ILE A 86 -3.44 1.88 8.93
N PRO A 87 -2.66 0.85 8.55
CA PRO A 87 -2.01 0.00 9.51
C PRO A 87 -0.86 0.71 10.22
N GLU A 88 -0.51 0.21 11.38
CA GLU A 88 0.71 0.63 12.07
C GLU A 88 1.95 0.38 11.20
N GLY A 89 2.90 1.29 11.20
CA GLY A 89 4.10 1.23 10.36
C GLY A 89 3.99 1.99 9.03
N VAL A 90 2.82 2.51 8.69
CA VAL A 90 2.63 3.45 7.57
C VAL A 90 2.34 4.83 8.12
N LYS A 91 3.16 5.79 7.74
CA LYS A 91 2.97 7.20 8.05
C LYS A 91 2.20 7.85 6.91
N MET A 92 1.19 8.62 7.22
CA MET A 92 0.42 9.37 6.25
C MET A 92 0.60 10.87 6.47
N LYS A 93 0.82 11.59 5.39
CA LYS A 93 0.86 13.05 5.38
C LYS A 93 -0.11 13.58 4.34
N ILE A 94 -1.05 14.38 4.78
CA ILE A 94 -2.03 15.05 3.92
C ILE A 94 -1.57 16.48 3.67
N SER A 95 -1.47 16.86 2.40
CA SER A 95 -1.06 18.20 1.99
C SER A 95 -1.99 18.69 0.88
N GLY A 96 -3.06 19.38 1.23
CA GLY A 96 -4.08 19.83 0.28
C GLY A 96 -4.72 18.65 -0.46
N ASP A 97 -4.50 18.57 -1.76
CA ASP A 97 -5.02 17.51 -2.63
C ASP A 97 -4.06 16.32 -2.78
N GLU A 98 -2.95 16.32 -2.06
CA GLU A 98 -1.94 15.28 -2.13
C GLU A 98 -1.86 14.49 -0.81
N ILE A 99 -1.68 13.19 -0.93
CA ILE A 99 -1.44 12.29 0.19
C ILE A 99 -0.12 11.58 -0.05
N LYS A 100 0.77 11.63 0.93
CA LYS A 100 2.02 10.87 0.93
C LYS A 100 1.94 9.76 1.96
N LEU A 101 2.24 8.55 1.54
CA LEU A 101 2.34 7.38 2.40
C LEU A 101 3.79 6.94 2.44
N THR A 102 4.34 6.82 3.63
CA THR A 102 5.72 6.37 3.84
C THR A 102 5.77 5.20 4.80
N GLY A 103 6.69 4.29 4.58
CA GLY A 103 6.90 3.14 5.46
C GLY A 103 8.09 2.29 5.05
N ILE A 104 8.52 1.46 5.98
CA ILE A 104 9.64 0.55 5.79
C ILE A 104 9.24 -0.64 4.90
N ASP A 105 8.00 -1.10 5.04
CA ASP A 105 7.48 -2.25 4.31
C ASP A 105 6.76 -1.82 3.03
N LYS A 106 7.37 -2.15 1.88
CA LYS A 106 6.82 -1.86 0.56
C LYS A 106 5.41 -2.41 0.34
N GLU A 107 5.18 -3.64 0.81
CA GLU A 107 3.90 -4.33 0.66
C GLU A 107 2.81 -3.63 1.48
N LEU A 108 3.14 -3.24 2.71
CA LEU A 108 2.21 -2.57 3.60
C LEU A 108 1.82 -1.18 3.08
N VAL A 109 2.78 -0.40 2.61
CA VAL A 109 2.53 0.91 1.99
C VAL A 109 1.69 0.78 0.73
N GLY A 110 2.02 -0.16 -0.15
CA GLY A 110 1.28 -0.42 -1.39
C GLY A 110 -0.16 -0.90 -1.14
N THR A 111 -0.35 -1.78 -0.16
CA THR A 111 -1.68 -2.25 0.25
C THR A 111 -2.52 -1.11 0.82
N THR A 112 -1.92 -0.23 1.62
CA THR A 112 -2.60 0.94 2.19
C THR A 112 -3.04 1.89 1.09
N ALA A 113 -2.17 2.21 0.14
CA ALA A 113 -2.51 3.04 -1.02
C ALA A 113 -3.67 2.44 -1.82
N SER A 114 -3.64 1.13 -2.07
CA SER A 114 -4.71 0.42 -2.76
C SER A 114 -6.05 0.42 -1.98
N ARG A 115 -6.00 0.36 -0.66
CA ARG A 115 -7.21 0.47 0.19
C ARG A 115 -7.85 1.85 0.09
N ILE A 116 -7.04 2.91 0.09
CA ILE A 116 -7.53 4.29 -0.07
C ILE A 116 -8.16 4.46 -1.45
N GLU A 117 -7.53 3.98 -2.50
CA GLU A 117 -8.06 4.05 -3.86
C GLU A 117 -9.38 3.28 -4.00
N LYS A 118 -9.49 2.09 -3.41
CA LYS A 118 -10.73 1.30 -3.39
C LYS A 118 -11.85 1.93 -2.56
N ALA A 119 -11.51 2.62 -1.47
CA ALA A 119 -12.49 3.31 -0.64
C ALA A 119 -13.22 4.43 -1.39
N THR A 120 -12.56 5.05 -2.37
CA THR A 120 -13.12 6.10 -3.23
C THR A 120 -13.57 5.59 -4.59
N LYS A 121 -13.81 4.30 -4.75
CA LYS A 121 -14.32 3.75 -6.00
C LYS A 121 -15.76 4.18 -6.24
N VAL A 122 -16.00 4.80 -7.40
CA VAL A 122 -17.34 5.19 -7.85
C VAL A 122 -18.15 3.93 -8.19
N ARG A 123 -19.36 3.85 -7.66
CA ARG A 123 -20.30 2.77 -7.93
C ARG A 123 -21.67 3.33 -8.33
N GLY A 124 -22.35 2.65 -9.27
CA GLY A 124 -23.70 3.04 -9.72
C GLY A 124 -23.76 4.32 -10.53
N ARG A 125 -22.63 4.85 -10.98
CA ARG A 125 -22.53 6.05 -11.83
C ARG A 125 -21.60 5.80 -13.01
N ASP A 126 -21.72 6.61 -14.07
CA ASP A 126 -20.84 6.52 -15.24
C ASP A 126 -19.45 7.06 -14.88
N THR A 127 -18.45 6.18 -14.85
CA THR A 127 -17.07 6.51 -14.49
C THR A 127 -16.36 7.38 -15.52
N ARG A 128 -16.92 7.52 -16.73
CA ARG A 128 -16.42 8.48 -17.74
C ARG A 128 -16.73 9.92 -17.39
N VAL A 129 -17.81 10.15 -16.65
CA VAL A 129 -18.25 11.47 -16.17
C VAL A 129 -17.81 11.68 -14.72
N PHE A 130 -18.05 10.70 -13.84
CA PHE A 130 -17.67 10.73 -12.42
C PHE A 130 -16.29 10.14 -12.23
N GLN A 131 -15.27 10.97 -12.42
CA GLN A 131 -13.86 10.59 -12.26
C GLN A 131 -13.32 10.96 -10.86
N ASP A 132 -14.18 11.36 -9.97
CA ASP A 132 -13.84 11.73 -8.60
C ASP A 132 -13.24 10.52 -7.85
N GLY A 133 -12.22 10.77 -7.06
CA GLY A 133 -11.56 9.73 -6.28
C GLY A 133 -10.16 10.12 -5.84
N ILE A 134 -9.50 9.18 -5.18
CA ILE A 134 -8.11 9.31 -4.79
C ILE A 134 -7.31 8.27 -5.58
N TYR A 135 -6.31 8.72 -6.32
CA TYR A 135 -5.53 7.91 -7.24
C TYR A 135 -4.05 7.90 -6.89
N ILE A 136 -3.42 6.76 -7.09
CA ILE A 136 -1.96 6.61 -6.96
C ILE A 136 -1.30 7.29 -8.15
N VAL A 137 -0.45 8.29 -7.90
CA VAL A 137 0.28 9.03 -8.95
C VAL A 137 1.76 8.70 -8.98
N SER A 138 2.33 8.29 -7.85
CA SER A 138 3.72 7.84 -7.78
C SER A 138 3.86 6.59 -6.90
N LYS A 139 4.74 5.69 -7.31
CA LYS A 139 5.06 4.44 -6.62
C LYS A 139 6.55 4.37 -6.32
N ALA A 140 6.84 3.86 -5.16
CA ALA A 140 8.23 3.56 -4.80
C ALA A 140 8.77 2.35 -5.55
#